data_587b3f63505b648cd72c55641cdc0c46
#
_entry.id   587b3f63505b648cd72c55641cdc0c46
#
_cell.length_a   1.000
_cell.length_b   1.000
_cell.length_c   1.000
_cell.angle_alpha   90.00
_cell.angle_beta   90.00
_cell.angle_gamma   90.00
#
_symmetry.space_group_name_H-M   'P 1'
#
loop_
_entity.id
_entity.type
_entity.pdbx_description
1 polymer ?
#
loop_
_entity_poly.entity_id
_entity_poly.type
_entity_poly.pdbx_seq_one_letter_code
_entity_poly.pdbx_strand_id
1 'polypeptide(L)'
;QLAHKLTNTGWPPKSDMCLMVPPRPSNANVGAGVPAWLRSTATVEAALACGVPAFAVSALPSGAGVFDPQAWSETVSRSVAITTRTSKSNQLWGGRFGAGPSAVMRDINASIGFDKRLWQQDLAGSKAHAAMLGRQGIVATADIEAILAGLEQIEAEYAAGGLVEDATLEDIHMHVETRLAELIGPAAGRLHTARSRNDQVATDFRLWVRDAVDAIDAGLNAFEAALLARAEEHADSVMPGFTHLQVAQPVTLGHHLLAYVEMTRRDRSRFADARARMNECPLGSAALAGTSFPLDRASVATALGFDRPTANSLDSVSDRDFALEFLSCVVMTGLHLSRLAEEIIVWASQMFGFVKLPDAFSTGSSIMPQKRNPDAAELVRGHSGRLLGCLTALSVTMKGLPLAYSKDMQDDKPPVFEAYDLLALSIAAMTGMVETLSFDTARMRAAAAEGYSTATDLADWLVRVADVPFREAHHITGRAVKAAETAGCLLADLPLETLVAIDARI
;
A
#
# COMPACT_ATOMS: atom_id res chain seq x y z
N GLN A 1 -31.85 17.74 3.14
CA GLN A 1 -33.24 17.28 3.40
C GLN A 1 -33.78 16.35 2.30
N LEU A 2 -32.96 15.93 1.30
CA LEU A 2 -33.40 14.97 0.26
C LEU A 2 -32.83 13.54 0.49
N ALA A 3 -31.99 13.30 1.49
CA ALA A 3 -31.36 12.00 1.77
C ALA A 3 -32.15 11.08 2.73
N HIS A 4 -33.35 11.45 3.15
CA HIS A 4 -34.10 10.74 4.22
C HIS A 4 -35.37 10.00 3.77
N LYS A 5 -35.57 9.71 2.49
CA LYS A 5 -36.82 9.09 2.00
C LYS A 5 -36.68 7.78 1.21
N LEU A 6 -35.56 7.07 1.27
CA LEU A 6 -35.41 5.77 0.58
C LEU A 6 -34.80 4.66 1.48
N THR A 7 -35.35 4.49 2.68
CA THR A 7 -35.12 3.27 3.47
C THR A 7 -36.44 2.81 4.07
N ASN A 8 -37.15 2.00 3.32
CA ASN A 8 -38.11 1.00 3.86
C ASN A 8 -38.76 0.20 2.72
N THR A 9 -38.13 -0.88 2.29
CA THR A 9 -38.82 -2.07 1.79
C THR A 9 -38.05 -3.30 2.19
N GLY A 10 -38.67 -4.15 2.99
CA GLY A 10 -38.07 -5.30 3.67
C GLY A 10 -37.64 -6.41 2.71
N TRP A 11 -36.52 -7.03 3.08
CA TRP A 11 -36.05 -8.31 2.56
C TRP A 11 -36.56 -9.46 3.43
N PRO A 12 -36.95 -10.62 2.85
CA PRO A 12 -37.37 -11.79 3.62
C PRO A 12 -36.20 -12.53 4.27
N PRO A 13 -36.44 -13.33 5.34
CA PRO A 13 -35.38 -13.95 6.12
C PRO A 13 -34.74 -15.14 5.40
N LYS A 14 -33.43 -15.31 5.67
CA LYS A 14 -32.61 -16.43 5.21
C LYS A 14 -33.04 -17.73 5.92
N SER A 15 -33.65 -18.66 5.21
CA SER A 15 -33.60 -20.08 5.49
C SER A 15 -33.62 -20.84 4.16
N ASP A 16 -32.81 -21.90 4.09
CA ASP A 16 -32.71 -22.88 3.02
C ASP A 16 -31.83 -22.52 1.79
N MET A 17 -30.53 -22.61 2.01
CA MET A 17 -29.59 -22.97 0.94
C MET A 17 -28.77 -24.19 1.36
N CYS A 18 -29.26 -25.34 0.92
CA CYS A 18 -28.62 -26.62 1.05
C CYS A 18 -27.32 -26.64 0.20
N LEU A 19 -26.17 -26.90 0.84
CA LEU A 19 -24.88 -27.11 0.20
C LEU A 19 -24.89 -28.42 -0.61
N MET A 20 -24.96 -28.34 -1.94
CA MET A 20 -24.56 -29.45 -2.81
C MET A 20 -23.05 -29.36 -3.07
N VAL A 21 -22.33 -30.30 -2.48
CA VAL A 21 -20.92 -30.58 -2.80
C VAL A 21 -20.89 -31.47 -4.03
N PRO A 22 -20.23 -31.13 -5.14
CA PRO A 22 -20.06 -32.03 -6.26
C PRO A 22 -19.04 -33.15 -5.92
N PRO A 23 -19.21 -34.38 -6.42
CA PRO A 23 -18.32 -35.52 -6.15
C PRO A 23 -16.97 -35.35 -6.85
N ARG A 24 -15.89 -35.79 -6.21
CA ARG A 24 -14.53 -35.87 -6.75
C ARG A 24 -14.50 -36.77 -7.99
N PRO A 25 -13.83 -36.34 -9.09
CA PRO A 25 -13.55 -37.27 -10.17
C PRO A 25 -12.41 -38.23 -9.79
N SER A 26 -12.66 -39.52 -10.04
CA SER A 26 -11.71 -40.62 -9.92
C SER A 26 -10.61 -40.53 -10.97
N ASN A 27 -9.42 -41.03 -10.61
CA ASN A 27 -8.22 -41.19 -11.40
C ASN A 27 -8.47 -41.53 -12.88
N ALA A 28 -7.93 -40.68 -13.75
CA ALA A 28 -7.65 -41.07 -15.14
C ALA A 28 -6.34 -40.41 -15.62
N ASN A 29 -5.38 -41.27 -15.95
CA ASN A 29 -4.21 -41.12 -16.84
C ASN A 29 -3.76 -39.72 -17.21
N VAL A 30 -2.69 -39.25 -16.59
CA VAL A 30 -1.83 -38.20 -17.16
C VAL A 30 -0.62 -38.87 -17.84
N GLY A 31 -0.80 -39.19 -19.10
CA GLY A 31 0.28 -39.64 -19.94
C GLY A 31 0.07 -39.03 -21.36
N ALA A 32 0.73 -37.91 -21.61
CA ALA A 32 1.24 -37.45 -22.92
C ALA A 32 1.46 -35.92 -22.87
N GLY A 33 2.72 -35.49 -23.10
CA GLY A 33 2.98 -34.11 -23.44
C GLY A 33 4.22 -33.47 -22.81
N VAL A 34 5.30 -34.20 -22.56
CA VAL A 34 6.60 -33.58 -22.22
C VAL A 34 7.39 -33.34 -23.51
N PRO A 35 7.73 -32.07 -23.85
CA PRO A 35 8.51 -31.74 -25.05
C PRO A 35 9.90 -32.42 -25.06
N ALA A 36 10.38 -32.78 -26.21
CA ALA A 36 11.58 -33.61 -26.39
C ALA A 36 12.90 -32.99 -25.88
N TRP A 37 12.95 -31.69 -25.60
CA TRP A 37 14.14 -31.00 -25.06
C TRP A 37 14.35 -31.16 -23.56
N LEU A 38 13.37 -31.73 -22.84
CA LEU A 38 13.46 -32.01 -21.37
C LEU A 38 14.04 -33.42 -21.07
N ARG A 39 14.56 -34.13 -22.04
CA ARG A 39 15.03 -35.54 -21.92
C ARG A 39 16.55 -35.70 -21.78
N SER A 40 17.30 -34.67 -21.43
CA SER A 40 18.71 -34.83 -21.11
C SER A 40 18.89 -34.91 -19.60
N THR A 41 19.10 -36.11 -19.11
CA THR A 41 19.33 -36.45 -17.68
C THR A 41 20.50 -35.71 -17.03
N ALA A 42 21.49 -35.26 -17.82
CA ALA A 42 22.66 -34.55 -17.33
C ALA A 42 22.38 -33.12 -16.83
N THR A 43 21.31 -32.47 -17.32
CA THR A 43 20.96 -31.09 -16.92
C THR A 43 20.18 -31.04 -15.61
N VAL A 44 19.43 -32.11 -15.32
CA VAL A 44 18.61 -32.20 -14.09
C VAL A 44 19.46 -32.59 -12.88
N GLU A 45 20.46 -33.46 -13.08
CA GLU A 45 21.36 -33.87 -11.98
C GLU A 45 22.27 -32.72 -11.54
N ALA A 46 22.72 -31.86 -12.44
CA ALA A 46 23.53 -30.68 -12.11
C ALA A 46 22.76 -29.61 -11.34
N ALA A 47 21.45 -29.45 -11.62
CA ALA A 47 20.58 -28.50 -10.91
C ALA A 47 20.23 -28.97 -9.50
N LEU A 48 20.04 -30.27 -9.31
CA LEU A 48 19.73 -30.87 -8.00
C LEU A 48 20.95 -30.87 -7.05
N ALA A 49 22.15 -30.95 -7.58
CA ALA A 49 23.39 -30.89 -6.80
C ALA A 49 23.68 -29.49 -6.21
N CYS A 50 23.07 -28.44 -6.77
CA CYS A 50 23.25 -27.04 -6.33
C CYS A 50 22.08 -26.49 -5.48
N GLY A 51 21.10 -27.32 -5.09
CA GLY A 51 20.01 -26.92 -4.19
C GLY A 51 18.99 -25.91 -4.77
N VAL A 52 18.89 -25.81 -6.11
CA VAL A 52 17.91 -24.93 -6.78
C VAL A 52 16.59 -25.66 -6.91
N PRO A 53 15.44 -25.10 -6.44
CA PRO A 53 14.15 -25.73 -6.59
C PRO A 53 13.75 -25.85 -8.08
N ALA A 54 13.15 -26.96 -8.46
CA ALA A 54 12.79 -27.34 -9.83
C ALA A 54 11.88 -26.33 -10.59
N PHE A 55 11.30 -25.36 -9.90
CA PHE A 55 10.46 -24.31 -10.49
C PHE A 55 11.22 -23.14 -11.13
N ALA A 56 12.53 -23.01 -10.88
CA ALA A 56 13.32 -21.88 -11.41
C ALA A 56 13.85 -22.11 -12.84
N VAL A 57 13.71 -23.30 -13.39
CA VAL A 57 14.32 -23.68 -14.70
C VAL A 57 13.42 -23.34 -15.89
N SER A 58 12.14 -23.00 -15.69
CA SER A 58 11.18 -22.74 -16.79
C SER A 58 11.11 -21.30 -17.30
N ALA A 59 11.92 -20.36 -16.77
CA ALA A 59 11.78 -18.92 -17.05
C ALA A 59 13.00 -18.26 -17.74
N LEU A 60 13.95 -19.02 -18.32
CA LEU A 60 15.07 -18.41 -19.03
C LEU A 60 14.75 -18.23 -20.52
N PRO A 61 14.89 -17.00 -21.08
CA PRO A 61 14.71 -16.78 -22.51
C PRO A 61 15.82 -17.48 -23.32
N SER A 62 15.45 -18.07 -24.43
CA SER A 62 16.35 -18.69 -25.40
C SER A 62 17.28 -17.63 -26.01
N GLY A 63 18.51 -17.55 -25.50
CA GLY A 63 19.53 -16.59 -25.96
C GLY A 63 20.54 -16.16 -24.91
N ALA A 64 20.40 -16.58 -23.66
CA ALA A 64 21.41 -16.29 -22.63
C ALA A 64 22.62 -17.25 -22.78
N GLY A 65 23.81 -16.67 -22.78
CA GLY A 65 25.09 -17.42 -22.85
C GLY A 65 25.18 -18.46 -21.72
N VAL A 66 25.98 -19.48 -21.98
CA VAL A 66 26.24 -20.60 -21.07
C VAL A 66 26.59 -20.05 -19.68
N PHE A 67 25.83 -20.46 -18.65
CA PHE A 67 26.13 -20.16 -17.25
C PHE A 67 27.51 -20.76 -16.91
N ASP A 68 28.45 -19.89 -16.60
CA ASP A 68 29.79 -20.29 -16.18
C ASP A 68 29.85 -20.34 -14.65
N PRO A 69 29.86 -21.54 -14.05
CA PRO A 69 29.94 -21.71 -12.59
C PRO A 69 31.22 -21.15 -11.99
N GLN A 70 32.33 -21.07 -12.77
CA GLN A 70 33.60 -20.52 -12.30
C GLN A 70 33.54 -18.99 -12.21
N ALA A 71 32.94 -18.32 -13.20
CA ALA A 71 32.74 -16.86 -13.15
C ALA A 71 31.83 -16.45 -11.98
N TRP A 72 30.82 -17.25 -11.63
CA TRP A 72 29.96 -17.01 -10.47
C TRP A 72 30.71 -17.23 -9.16
N SER A 73 31.49 -18.30 -9.06
CA SER A 73 32.37 -18.60 -7.91
C SER A 73 33.43 -17.52 -7.70
N GLU A 74 34.01 -16.97 -8.76
CA GLU A 74 34.97 -15.87 -8.69
C GLU A 74 34.32 -14.55 -8.30
N THR A 75 33.09 -14.28 -8.75
CA THR A 75 32.33 -13.08 -8.35
C THR A 75 31.97 -13.14 -6.87
N VAL A 76 31.52 -14.30 -6.37
CA VAL A 76 31.25 -14.52 -4.95
C VAL A 76 32.55 -14.45 -4.14
N SER A 77 33.63 -15.03 -4.63
CA SER A 77 34.96 -15.01 -3.94
C SER A 77 35.58 -13.62 -3.91
N ARG A 78 35.34 -12.77 -4.91
CA ARG A 78 35.85 -11.37 -4.90
C ARG A 78 35.02 -10.50 -3.96
N SER A 79 33.76 -10.80 -3.72
CA SER A 79 32.89 -10.12 -2.72
C SER A 79 33.27 -10.56 -1.28
N VAL A 80 33.90 -11.71 -1.11
CA VAL A 80 34.31 -12.26 0.19
C VAL A 80 35.83 -12.27 0.28
N ALA A 81 36.50 -11.13 0.05
CA ALA A 81 37.86 -10.94 0.54
C ALA A 81 37.81 -10.78 2.07
N ILE A 82 37.87 -11.90 2.77
CA ILE A 82 37.94 -11.96 4.24
C ILE A 82 39.27 -11.33 4.67
N THR A 83 39.26 -10.02 4.87
CA THR A 83 40.30 -9.37 5.67
C THR A 83 40.06 -9.80 7.11
N THR A 84 40.88 -10.70 7.61
CA THR A 84 40.96 -11.09 9.03
C THR A 84 41.48 -9.89 9.85
N ARG A 85 40.62 -8.87 10.03
CA ARG A 85 40.78 -7.95 11.15
C ARG A 85 40.09 -8.62 12.34
N THR A 86 40.87 -8.99 13.36
CA THR A 86 40.37 -9.39 14.67
C THR A 86 39.59 -8.21 15.25
N SER A 87 38.25 -8.18 15.06
CA SER A 87 37.38 -7.19 15.68
C SER A 87 37.27 -7.53 17.18
N LYS A 88 37.29 -6.51 18.02
CA LYS A 88 36.95 -6.64 19.45
C LYS A 88 35.54 -7.23 19.54
N SER A 89 35.23 -8.05 20.57
CA SER A 89 33.91 -8.56 20.85
C SER A 89 32.87 -7.41 20.89
N ASN A 90 31.65 -7.67 20.44
CA ASN A 90 30.58 -6.70 20.54
C ASN A 90 30.43 -6.23 21.99
N GLN A 91 30.50 -4.92 22.22
CA GLN A 91 30.48 -4.33 23.56
C GLN A 91 29.15 -4.55 24.31
N LEU A 92 28.04 -4.79 23.58
CA LEU A 92 26.70 -4.92 24.17
C LEU A 92 26.38 -6.34 24.66
N TRP A 93 26.87 -7.40 23.94
CA TRP A 93 26.56 -8.79 24.28
C TRP A 93 27.76 -9.73 24.23
N GLY A 94 28.98 -9.20 24.24
CA GLY A 94 30.22 -9.92 24.00
C GLY A 94 30.76 -10.81 25.13
N GLY A 95 30.22 -10.76 26.35
CA GLY A 95 30.82 -11.40 27.53
C GLY A 95 30.99 -12.93 27.45
N ARG A 96 30.21 -13.62 26.62
CA ARG A 96 30.25 -15.08 26.40
C ARG A 96 31.05 -15.49 25.15
N PHE A 97 31.23 -14.58 24.20
CA PHE A 97 31.82 -14.87 22.92
C PHE A 97 33.31 -14.51 22.91
N GLY A 98 34.16 -15.46 22.48
CA GLY A 98 35.62 -15.28 22.43
C GLY A 98 36.12 -14.48 21.20
N ALA A 99 35.23 -14.25 20.21
CA ALA A 99 35.56 -13.49 19.00
C ALA A 99 34.34 -12.70 18.54
N GLY A 100 34.56 -11.61 17.82
CA GLY A 100 33.49 -10.85 17.17
C GLY A 100 32.88 -11.55 15.92
N PRO A 101 31.73 -11.12 15.41
CA PRO A 101 31.10 -11.69 14.24
C PRO A 101 31.98 -11.54 12.98
N SER A 102 31.85 -12.48 12.04
CA SER A 102 32.50 -12.37 10.72
C SER A 102 31.95 -11.16 9.93
N ALA A 103 32.64 -10.74 8.87
CA ALA A 103 32.21 -9.65 8.02
C ALA A 103 30.78 -9.95 7.43
N VAL A 104 30.61 -11.16 6.85
CA VAL A 104 29.32 -11.58 6.29
C VAL A 104 28.21 -11.58 7.35
N MET A 105 28.51 -12.00 8.59
CA MET A 105 27.53 -11.96 9.68
C MET A 105 27.16 -10.53 10.07
N ARG A 106 28.10 -9.61 10.02
CA ARG A 106 27.80 -8.18 10.25
C ARG A 106 26.92 -7.62 9.14
N ASP A 107 27.28 -7.91 7.88
CA ASP A 107 26.55 -7.39 6.72
C ASP A 107 25.08 -7.88 6.67
N ILE A 108 24.85 -9.19 6.91
CA ILE A 108 23.48 -9.74 6.93
C ILE A 108 22.68 -9.29 8.16
N ASN A 109 23.34 -8.96 9.26
CA ASN A 109 22.69 -8.58 10.52
C ASN A 109 22.38 -7.07 10.58
N ALA A 110 23.09 -6.25 9.80
CA ALA A 110 22.94 -4.79 9.84
C ALA A 110 21.59 -4.35 9.25
N SER A 111 20.85 -3.57 10.02
CA SER A 111 19.55 -2.99 9.63
C SER A 111 19.58 -1.46 9.52
N ILE A 112 20.68 -0.81 9.92
CA ILE A 112 20.80 0.66 9.93
C ILE A 112 20.47 1.29 8.57
N GLY A 113 20.70 0.61 7.45
CA GLY A 113 20.41 1.11 6.11
C GLY A 113 18.93 1.50 5.92
N PHE A 114 18.01 0.85 6.63
CA PHE A 114 16.58 1.13 6.55
C PHE A 114 15.95 1.55 7.89
N ASP A 115 16.37 0.98 9.04
CA ASP A 115 15.75 1.24 10.33
C ASP A 115 16.14 2.61 10.93
N LYS A 116 17.14 3.29 10.37
CA LYS A 116 17.43 4.70 10.68
C LYS A 116 16.20 5.60 10.60
N ARG A 117 15.17 5.22 9.86
CA ARG A 117 13.88 5.92 9.77
C ARG A 117 13.12 5.94 11.10
N LEU A 118 13.48 5.09 12.06
CA LEU A 118 12.83 4.97 13.37
C LEU A 118 13.46 5.87 14.44
N TRP A 119 14.45 6.70 14.11
CA TRP A 119 15.21 7.46 15.12
C TRP A 119 14.33 8.35 16.01
N GLN A 120 13.28 8.97 15.46
CA GLN A 120 12.36 9.82 16.22
C GLN A 120 11.55 9.00 17.23
N GLN A 121 11.07 7.85 16.81
CA GLN A 121 10.27 6.95 17.63
C GLN A 121 11.13 6.30 18.71
N ASP A 122 12.35 5.91 18.39
CA ASP A 122 13.30 5.37 19.37
C ASP A 122 13.64 6.39 20.46
N LEU A 123 13.91 7.65 20.09
CA LEU A 123 14.16 8.72 21.05
C LEU A 123 12.91 9.01 21.90
N ALA A 124 11.72 9.05 21.32
CA ALA A 124 10.48 9.24 22.05
C ALA A 124 10.25 8.10 23.06
N GLY A 125 10.37 6.83 22.61
CA GLY A 125 10.27 5.65 23.47
C GLY A 125 11.29 5.64 24.60
N SER A 126 12.55 5.96 24.28
CA SER A 126 13.65 6.04 25.26
C SER A 126 13.44 7.13 26.28
N LYS A 127 12.99 8.32 25.91
CA LYS A 127 12.65 9.41 26.84
C LYS A 127 11.50 9.03 27.78
N ALA A 128 10.43 8.44 27.24
CA ALA A 128 9.29 7.99 28.05
C ALA A 128 9.69 6.91 29.05
N HIS A 129 10.52 5.95 28.62
CA HIS A 129 11.06 4.89 29.46
C HIS A 129 11.97 5.44 30.58
N ALA A 130 12.93 6.29 30.24
CA ALA A 130 13.83 6.93 31.23
C ALA A 130 13.05 7.71 32.28
N ALA A 131 12.09 8.55 31.87
CA ALA A 131 11.24 9.30 32.76
C ALA A 131 10.44 8.40 33.73
N MET A 132 9.94 7.26 33.24
CA MET A 132 9.23 6.27 34.05
C MET A 132 10.19 5.61 35.05
N LEU A 133 11.40 5.19 34.65
CA LEU A 133 12.41 4.61 35.56
C LEU A 133 12.74 5.54 36.71
N GLY A 134 12.87 6.83 36.43
CA GLY A 134 13.07 7.85 37.47
C GLY A 134 11.88 7.99 38.44
N ARG A 135 10.65 8.09 37.92
CA ARG A 135 9.44 8.17 38.76
C ARG A 135 9.25 6.96 39.65
N GLN A 136 9.64 5.79 39.17
CA GLN A 136 9.56 4.54 39.94
C GLN A 136 10.75 4.34 40.90
N GLY A 137 11.72 5.26 40.92
CA GLY A 137 12.92 5.13 41.75
C GLY A 137 13.84 3.98 41.39
N ILE A 138 13.72 3.45 40.17
CA ILE A 138 14.56 2.34 39.65
C ILE A 138 15.95 2.84 39.31
N VAL A 139 16.04 4.05 38.75
CA VAL A 139 17.28 4.74 38.38
C VAL A 139 17.33 6.08 39.12
N ALA A 140 18.54 6.45 39.59
CA ALA A 140 18.73 7.68 40.34
C ALA A 140 18.39 8.93 39.51
N THR A 141 17.82 9.94 40.14
CA THR A 141 17.36 11.17 39.48
C THR A 141 18.46 11.83 38.63
N ALA A 142 19.68 11.93 39.18
CA ALA A 142 20.80 12.55 38.49
C ALA A 142 21.16 11.82 37.15
N ASP A 143 21.08 10.46 37.13
CA ASP A 143 21.31 9.69 35.92
C ASP A 143 20.18 9.89 34.90
N ILE A 144 18.92 10.00 35.39
CA ILE A 144 17.75 10.27 34.54
C ILE A 144 17.84 11.65 33.89
N GLU A 145 18.20 12.67 34.64
CA GLU A 145 18.39 14.04 34.14
C GLU A 145 19.48 14.06 33.03
N ALA A 146 20.61 13.38 33.29
CA ALA A 146 21.68 13.26 32.27
C ALA A 146 21.23 12.51 31.04
N ILE A 147 20.49 11.39 31.16
CA ILE A 147 19.95 10.61 30.06
C ILE A 147 18.98 11.46 29.22
N LEU A 148 18.02 12.12 29.84
CA LEU A 148 17.04 12.94 29.13
C LEU A 148 17.72 14.09 28.38
N ALA A 149 18.65 14.81 29.02
CA ALA A 149 19.40 15.88 28.36
C ALA A 149 20.26 15.35 27.17
N GLY A 150 20.89 14.17 27.33
CA GLY A 150 21.63 13.54 26.25
C GLY A 150 20.76 13.11 25.09
N LEU A 151 19.55 12.55 25.35
CA LEU A 151 18.59 12.19 24.30
C LEU A 151 18.02 13.41 23.56
N GLU A 152 17.81 14.54 24.27
CA GLU A 152 17.40 15.80 23.64
C GLU A 152 18.49 16.37 22.73
N GLN A 153 19.76 16.25 23.16
CA GLN A 153 20.87 16.66 22.30
C GLN A 153 20.98 15.79 21.04
N ILE A 154 20.85 14.46 21.17
CA ILE A 154 20.85 13.53 20.02
C ILE A 154 19.71 13.86 19.05
N GLU A 155 18.51 14.15 19.58
CA GLU A 155 17.38 14.55 18.75
C GLU A 155 17.68 15.81 17.94
N ALA A 156 18.26 16.82 18.55
CA ALA A 156 18.68 18.04 17.86
C ALA A 156 19.77 17.79 16.81
N GLU A 157 20.74 16.93 17.11
CA GLU A 157 21.79 16.53 16.18
C GLU A 157 21.21 15.80 14.94
N TYR A 158 20.32 14.83 15.17
CA TYR A 158 19.72 14.03 14.08
C TYR A 158 18.73 14.86 13.24
N ALA A 159 17.96 15.74 13.86
CA ALA A 159 17.09 16.67 13.14
C ALA A 159 17.87 17.64 12.24
N ALA A 160 19.11 17.98 12.61
CA ALA A 160 20.01 18.79 11.80
C ALA A 160 20.77 17.99 10.72
N GLY A 161 20.46 16.69 10.55
CA GLY A 161 21.14 15.82 9.58
C GLY A 161 22.46 15.22 10.08
N GLY A 162 22.72 15.26 11.39
CA GLY A 162 23.94 14.74 12.02
C GLY A 162 23.99 13.24 12.24
N LEU A 163 22.98 12.47 11.81
CA LEU A 163 23.02 11.01 11.86
C LEU A 163 23.99 10.48 10.81
N VAL A 164 25.14 10.02 11.26
CA VAL A 164 26.15 9.36 10.41
C VAL A 164 26.00 7.85 10.56
N GLU A 165 25.72 7.18 9.44
CA GLU A 165 25.61 5.71 9.41
C GLU A 165 27.00 5.07 9.61
N ASP A 166 27.16 4.30 10.67
CA ASP A 166 28.34 3.46 10.91
C ASP A 166 27.94 1.99 10.74
N ALA A 167 28.43 1.37 9.68
CA ALA A 167 28.18 -0.04 9.38
C ALA A 167 28.72 -1.02 10.45
N THR A 168 29.49 -0.55 11.43
CA THR A 168 29.93 -1.36 12.59
C THR A 168 28.89 -1.40 13.69
N LEU A 169 27.91 -0.50 13.67
CA LEU A 169 26.73 -0.46 14.55
C LEU A 169 25.55 -1.09 13.81
N GLU A 170 24.92 -2.09 14.41
CA GLU A 170 23.94 -2.95 13.75
C GLU A 170 22.66 -2.20 13.32
N ASP A 171 22.13 -1.35 14.21
CA ASP A 171 20.82 -0.73 14.10
C ASP A 171 20.82 0.72 14.62
N ILE A 172 19.72 1.43 14.40
CA ILE A 172 19.53 2.81 14.89
C ILE A 172 19.62 2.89 16.41
N HIS A 173 19.17 1.88 17.10
CA HIS A 173 19.18 1.83 18.56
C HIS A 173 20.61 1.79 19.11
N MET A 174 21.52 1.03 18.46
CA MET A 174 22.94 1.05 18.79
C MET A 174 23.58 2.41 18.52
N HIS A 175 23.18 3.09 17.44
CA HIS A 175 23.65 4.45 17.15
C HIS A 175 23.26 5.41 18.26
N VAL A 176 21.99 5.40 18.70
CA VAL A 176 21.50 6.22 19.80
C VAL A 176 22.20 5.89 21.11
N GLU A 177 22.31 4.60 21.47
CA GLU A 177 22.97 4.16 22.71
C GLU A 177 24.46 4.52 22.73
N THR A 178 25.17 4.34 21.59
CA THR A 178 26.60 4.69 21.47
C THR A 178 26.79 6.20 21.59
N ARG A 179 25.98 6.98 20.87
CA ARG A 179 26.05 8.44 20.92
C ARG A 179 25.73 8.97 22.32
N LEU A 180 24.73 8.39 22.99
CA LEU A 180 24.39 8.72 24.37
C LEU A 180 25.59 8.45 25.32
N ALA A 181 26.25 7.29 25.16
CA ALA A 181 27.43 6.94 25.96
C ALA A 181 28.61 7.91 25.74
N GLU A 182 28.81 8.41 24.52
CA GLU A 182 29.79 9.46 24.23
C GLU A 182 29.48 10.77 24.95
N LEU A 183 28.20 11.15 25.05
CA LEU A 183 27.77 12.41 25.63
C LEU A 183 27.79 12.40 27.16
N ILE A 184 27.29 11.32 27.79
CA ILE A 184 27.05 11.29 29.24
C ILE A 184 27.83 10.19 29.97
N GLY A 185 28.65 9.40 29.28
CA GLY A 185 29.48 8.36 29.88
C GLY A 185 28.68 7.20 30.48
N PRO A 186 29.12 6.67 31.66
CA PRO A 186 28.53 5.43 32.23
C PRO A 186 27.04 5.50 32.57
N ALA A 187 26.47 6.69 32.78
CA ALA A 187 25.03 6.87 33.04
C ALA A 187 24.17 6.35 31.88
N ALA A 188 24.66 6.42 30.65
CA ALA A 188 23.94 5.95 29.44
C ALA A 188 23.51 4.47 29.54
N GLY A 189 24.35 3.61 30.11
CA GLY A 189 24.04 2.18 30.27
C GLY A 189 22.83 1.89 31.15
N ARG A 190 22.37 2.84 31.95
CA ARG A 190 21.17 2.70 32.81
C ARG A 190 19.88 2.83 32.03
N LEU A 191 19.89 3.45 30.84
CA LEU A 191 18.72 3.57 29.99
C LEU A 191 18.12 2.20 29.59
N HIS A 192 18.97 1.18 29.43
CA HIS A 192 18.54 -0.17 29.04
C HIS A 192 17.93 -0.99 30.21
N THR A 193 17.89 -0.44 31.41
CA THR A 193 17.33 -1.13 32.59
C THR A 193 15.89 -1.54 32.34
N ALA A 194 15.57 -2.83 32.57
CA ALA A 194 14.23 -3.41 32.41
C ALA A 194 13.64 -3.31 30.98
N ARG A 195 14.47 -3.14 29.96
CA ARG A 195 14.10 -3.08 28.55
C ARG A 195 14.84 -4.15 27.75
N SER A 196 14.24 -4.61 26.67
CA SER A 196 14.88 -5.43 25.65
C SER A 196 14.82 -4.70 24.29
N ARG A 197 15.72 -5.09 23.38
CA ARG A 197 15.60 -4.65 21.99
C ARG A 197 14.24 -5.05 21.38
N ASN A 198 13.64 -6.19 21.82
CA ASN A 198 12.41 -6.70 21.29
C ASN A 198 11.20 -5.77 21.55
N ASP A 199 10.97 -5.33 22.78
CA ASP A 199 9.87 -4.40 23.09
C ASP A 199 10.17 -2.98 22.62
N GLN A 200 11.44 -2.57 22.57
CA GLN A 200 11.89 -1.30 22.01
C GLN A 200 11.52 -1.21 20.52
N VAL A 201 12.00 -2.14 19.70
CA VAL A 201 11.72 -2.17 18.25
C VAL A 201 10.23 -2.28 17.96
N ALA A 202 9.48 -3.12 18.71
CA ALA A 202 8.04 -3.26 18.53
C ALA A 202 7.30 -1.95 18.82
N THR A 203 7.75 -1.18 19.81
CA THR A 203 7.17 0.13 20.14
C THR A 203 7.47 1.15 19.06
N ASP A 204 8.72 1.24 18.63
CA ASP A 204 9.17 2.21 17.64
C ASP A 204 8.49 1.99 16.31
N PHE A 205 8.36 0.72 15.90
CA PHE A 205 7.69 0.37 14.65
C PHE A 205 6.19 0.68 14.70
N ARG A 206 5.50 0.42 15.83
CA ARG A 206 4.10 0.85 16.00
C ARG A 206 3.93 2.37 15.95
N LEU A 207 4.80 3.11 16.64
CA LEU A 207 4.79 4.58 16.59
C LEU A 207 4.97 5.06 15.16
N TRP A 208 5.94 4.51 14.42
CA TRP A 208 6.19 4.90 13.04
C TRP A 208 5.00 4.60 12.12
N VAL A 209 4.40 3.41 12.23
CA VAL A 209 3.20 3.06 11.42
C VAL A 209 2.03 3.96 11.78
N ARG A 210 1.87 4.34 13.05
CA ARG A 210 0.86 5.30 13.47
C ARG A 210 1.06 6.67 12.82
N ASP A 211 2.29 7.18 12.82
CA ASP A 211 2.64 8.44 12.18
C ASP A 211 2.43 8.37 10.65
N ALA A 212 2.74 7.21 10.05
CA ALA A 212 2.50 6.96 8.63
C ALA A 212 1.00 6.97 8.28
N VAL A 213 0.15 6.36 9.12
CA VAL A 213 -1.30 6.42 8.97
C VAL A 213 -1.81 7.86 9.01
N ASP A 214 -1.34 8.65 9.98
CA ASP A 214 -1.75 10.05 10.13
C ASP A 214 -1.34 10.89 8.91
N ALA A 215 -0.14 10.66 8.38
CA ALA A 215 0.35 11.34 7.17
C ALA A 215 -0.44 10.92 5.92
N ILE A 216 -0.76 9.63 5.75
CA ILE A 216 -1.58 9.15 4.64
C ILE A 216 -3.00 9.71 4.72
N ASP A 217 -3.63 9.74 5.90
CA ASP A 217 -4.97 10.33 6.05
C ASP A 217 -4.98 11.82 5.68
N ALA A 218 -3.96 12.58 6.07
CA ALA A 218 -3.81 13.97 5.67
C ALA A 218 -3.68 14.12 4.13
N GLY A 219 -2.90 13.24 3.49
CA GLY A 219 -2.79 13.20 2.03
C GLY A 219 -4.10 12.85 1.33
N LEU A 220 -4.81 11.84 1.83
CA LEU A 220 -6.13 11.44 1.30
C LEU A 220 -7.19 12.52 1.51
N ASN A 221 -7.12 13.27 2.61
CA ASN A 221 -8.00 14.43 2.82
C ASN A 221 -7.76 15.53 1.79
N ALA A 222 -6.51 15.81 1.44
CA ALA A 222 -6.18 16.77 0.39
C ALA A 222 -6.68 16.28 -0.99
N PHE A 223 -6.49 14.99 -1.29
CA PHE A 223 -6.99 14.37 -2.51
C PHE A 223 -8.52 14.41 -2.60
N GLU A 224 -9.23 14.11 -1.50
CA GLU A 224 -10.70 14.23 -1.43
C GLU A 224 -11.15 15.66 -1.71
N ALA A 225 -10.47 16.65 -1.12
CA ALA A 225 -10.77 18.08 -1.33
C ALA A 225 -10.60 18.49 -2.80
N ALA A 226 -9.53 18.02 -3.47
CA ALA A 226 -9.30 18.27 -4.88
C ALA A 226 -10.40 17.67 -5.76
N LEU A 227 -10.80 16.41 -5.49
CA LEU A 227 -11.91 15.75 -6.19
C LEU A 227 -13.23 16.50 -6.01
N LEU A 228 -13.53 16.95 -4.78
CA LEU A 228 -14.77 17.70 -4.48
C LEU A 228 -14.80 19.03 -5.21
N ALA A 229 -13.70 19.78 -5.21
CA ALA A 229 -13.62 21.05 -5.93
C ALA A 229 -13.86 20.88 -7.44
N ARG A 230 -13.25 19.85 -8.04
CA ARG A 230 -13.47 19.54 -9.46
C ARG A 230 -14.86 19.01 -9.74
N ALA A 231 -15.45 18.23 -8.83
CA ALA A 231 -16.81 17.74 -8.95
C ALA A 231 -17.85 18.88 -8.91
N GLU A 232 -17.63 19.88 -8.05
CA GLU A 232 -18.47 21.07 -7.95
C GLU A 232 -18.36 21.94 -9.23
N GLU A 233 -17.14 22.19 -9.72
CA GLU A 233 -16.90 22.93 -10.97
C GLU A 233 -17.59 22.29 -12.19
N HIS A 234 -17.68 20.95 -12.20
CA HIS A 234 -18.22 20.17 -13.30
C HIS A 234 -19.55 19.48 -12.99
N ALA A 235 -20.32 20.02 -12.05
CA ALA A 235 -21.61 19.44 -11.63
C ALA A 235 -22.60 19.26 -12.80
N ASP A 236 -22.58 20.18 -13.77
CA ASP A 236 -23.46 20.19 -14.95
C ASP A 236 -22.74 19.75 -16.25
N SER A 237 -21.47 19.38 -16.18
CA SER A 237 -20.68 18.96 -17.36
C SER A 237 -21.05 17.53 -17.75
N VAL A 238 -21.83 17.38 -18.83
CA VAL A 238 -22.27 16.07 -19.32
C VAL A 238 -21.13 15.33 -19.98
N MET A 239 -20.98 14.05 -19.65
CA MET A 239 -20.05 13.09 -20.26
C MET A 239 -20.75 11.73 -20.50
N PRO A 240 -20.20 10.88 -21.39
CA PRO A 240 -20.72 9.52 -21.53
C PRO A 240 -20.36 8.69 -20.28
N GLY A 241 -21.35 8.01 -19.72
CA GLY A 241 -21.10 6.91 -18.79
C GLY A 241 -20.79 5.64 -19.60
N PHE A 242 -19.87 4.81 -19.09
CA PHE A 242 -19.40 3.62 -19.79
C PHE A 242 -19.69 2.34 -19.00
N THR A 243 -20.14 1.32 -19.73
CA THR A 243 -20.08 -0.08 -19.30
C THR A 243 -19.41 -0.88 -20.40
N HIS A 244 -18.47 -1.79 -20.08
CA HIS A 244 -17.67 -2.53 -21.06
C HIS A 244 -16.89 -1.62 -22.04
N LEU A 245 -16.53 -0.39 -21.64
CA LEU A 245 -16.01 0.68 -22.49
C LEU A 245 -16.92 1.07 -23.66
N GLN A 246 -18.21 0.68 -23.62
CA GLN A 246 -19.23 1.15 -24.55
C GLN A 246 -20.03 2.29 -23.88
N VAL A 247 -20.40 3.29 -24.69
CA VAL A 247 -21.26 4.38 -24.23
C VAL A 247 -22.58 3.77 -23.75
N ALA A 248 -22.97 4.07 -22.54
CA ALA A 248 -24.20 3.60 -21.90
C ALA A 248 -25.17 4.79 -21.73
N GLN A 249 -25.27 5.32 -20.52
CA GLN A 249 -26.12 6.48 -20.22
C GLN A 249 -25.26 7.71 -19.95
N PRO A 250 -25.73 8.92 -20.28
CA PRO A 250 -25.03 10.14 -19.90
C PRO A 250 -24.96 10.27 -18.37
N VAL A 251 -23.84 10.77 -17.89
CA VAL A 251 -23.63 11.18 -16.49
C VAL A 251 -23.03 12.57 -16.47
N THR A 252 -22.92 13.21 -15.31
CA THR A 252 -22.08 14.40 -15.19
C THR A 252 -20.70 14.04 -14.75
N LEU A 253 -19.70 14.82 -15.16
CA LEU A 253 -18.32 14.65 -14.71
C LEU A 253 -18.22 14.81 -13.19
N GLY A 254 -18.99 15.75 -12.61
CA GLY A 254 -19.09 15.90 -11.16
C GLY A 254 -19.57 14.63 -10.48
N HIS A 255 -20.64 13.99 -10.98
CA HIS A 255 -21.12 12.71 -10.46
C HIS A 255 -20.06 11.60 -10.56
N HIS A 256 -19.35 11.53 -11.69
CA HIS A 256 -18.27 10.56 -11.90
C HIS A 256 -17.13 10.74 -10.88
N LEU A 257 -16.66 11.98 -10.67
CA LEU A 257 -15.60 12.28 -9.70
C LEU A 257 -16.03 11.97 -8.26
N LEU A 258 -17.30 12.18 -7.91
CA LEU A 258 -17.84 11.82 -6.59
C LEU A 258 -17.76 10.31 -6.29
N ALA A 259 -17.72 9.45 -7.30
CA ALA A 259 -17.47 8.02 -7.08
C ALA A 259 -16.09 7.76 -6.44
N TYR A 260 -15.07 8.54 -6.84
CA TYR A 260 -13.73 8.46 -6.25
C TYR A 260 -13.67 9.12 -4.87
N VAL A 261 -14.47 10.14 -4.60
CA VAL A 261 -14.66 10.68 -3.24
C VAL A 261 -15.18 9.59 -2.31
N GLU A 262 -16.19 8.83 -2.73
CA GLU A 262 -16.72 7.72 -1.94
C GLU A 262 -15.71 6.59 -1.71
N MET A 263 -14.82 6.31 -2.68
CA MET A 263 -13.73 5.36 -2.49
C MET A 263 -12.72 5.89 -1.46
N THR A 264 -12.28 7.14 -1.60
CA THR A 264 -11.33 7.80 -0.69
C THR A 264 -11.85 7.83 0.75
N ARG A 265 -13.13 8.15 0.97
CA ARG A 265 -13.77 8.13 2.29
C ARG A 265 -13.73 6.75 2.94
N ARG A 266 -14.00 5.71 2.17
CA ARG A 266 -13.89 4.33 2.67
C ARG A 266 -12.44 3.95 3.01
N ASP A 267 -11.46 4.45 2.24
CA ASP A 267 -10.05 4.21 2.53
C ASP A 267 -9.62 4.92 3.81
N ARG A 268 -9.98 6.18 4.00
CA ARG A 268 -9.73 6.94 5.23
C ARG A 268 -10.36 6.25 6.46
N SER A 269 -11.58 5.75 6.32
CA SER A 269 -12.24 4.98 7.39
C SER A 269 -11.45 3.71 7.75
N ARG A 270 -10.89 2.98 6.77
CA ARG A 270 -10.05 1.80 7.04
C ARG A 270 -8.77 2.17 7.79
N PHE A 271 -8.08 3.24 7.39
CA PHE A 271 -6.90 3.72 8.10
C PHE A 271 -7.24 4.15 9.54
N ALA A 272 -8.35 4.85 9.74
CA ALA A 272 -8.81 5.24 11.08
C ALA A 272 -9.09 4.02 11.98
N ASP A 273 -9.73 2.98 11.43
CA ASP A 273 -10.01 1.73 12.15
C ASP A 273 -8.72 0.96 12.47
N ALA A 274 -7.78 0.87 11.53
CA ALA A 274 -6.47 0.25 11.73
C ALA A 274 -5.68 0.99 12.81
N ARG A 275 -5.66 2.32 12.76
CA ARG A 275 -5.01 3.18 13.75
C ARG A 275 -5.56 2.98 15.16
N ALA A 276 -6.87 2.86 15.29
CA ALA A 276 -7.49 2.61 16.60
C ALA A 276 -7.10 1.23 17.16
N ARG A 277 -7.09 0.18 16.34
CA ARG A 277 -6.72 -1.17 16.78
C ARG A 277 -5.25 -1.28 17.18
N MET A 278 -4.34 -0.61 16.47
CA MET A 278 -2.91 -0.69 16.74
C MET A 278 -2.43 0.13 17.93
N ASN A 279 -3.27 1.01 18.51
CA ASN A 279 -2.83 2.01 19.46
C ASN A 279 -2.61 1.45 20.87
N GLU A 280 -1.80 0.40 20.98
CA GLU A 280 -1.39 -0.25 22.22
C GLU A 280 0.14 -0.28 22.36
N CYS A 281 0.66 0.00 23.59
CA CYS A 281 2.08 0.16 23.86
C CYS A 281 2.76 -1.16 24.23
N PRO A 282 3.74 -1.67 23.44
CA PRO A 282 4.50 -2.86 23.77
C PRO A 282 5.53 -2.65 24.89
N LEU A 283 6.02 -1.43 25.10
CA LEU A 283 7.16 -1.14 25.96
C LEU A 283 6.90 -1.60 27.42
N GLY A 284 7.91 -2.25 28.01
CA GLY A 284 7.81 -2.91 29.30
C GLY A 284 7.48 -4.40 29.24
N SER A 285 7.30 -4.96 28.03
CA SER A 285 7.21 -6.42 27.83
C SER A 285 8.57 -7.10 27.86
N ALA A 286 9.65 -6.33 27.84
CA ALA A 286 11.04 -6.79 27.75
C ALA A 286 11.25 -7.75 26.59
N ALA A 287 12.03 -8.82 26.76
CA ALA A 287 12.30 -9.77 25.66
C ALA A 287 11.04 -10.54 25.23
N LEU A 288 10.20 -10.98 26.20
CA LEU A 288 8.97 -11.75 25.99
C LEU A 288 8.14 -12.00 27.25
N ALA A 289 8.74 -11.90 28.45
CA ALA A 289 8.13 -12.33 29.71
C ALA A 289 7.92 -11.21 30.73
N GLY A 290 8.10 -9.96 30.30
CA GLY A 290 8.15 -8.80 31.20
C GLY A 290 9.45 -8.76 32.02
N THR A 291 9.43 -8.10 33.15
CA THR A 291 10.59 -7.87 34.00
C THR A 291 10.20 -7.92 35.46
N SER A 292 11.17 -8.16 36.36
CA SER A 292 10.98 -8.11 37.82
C SER A 292 10.94 -6.70 38.40
N PHE A 293 11.25 -5.69 37.62
CA PHE A 293 11.18 -4.30 38.03
C PHE A 293 9.72 -3.80 38.07
N PRO A 294 9.35 -2.94 39.05
CA PRO A 294 8.01 -2.40 39.16
C PRO A 294 7.76 -1.27 38.15
N LEU A 295 7.69 -1.61 36.86
CA LEU A 295 7.45 -0.65 35.78
C LEU A 295 6.01 -0.11 35.82
N ASP A 296 5.85 1.17 35.57
CA ASP A 296 4.56 1.79 35.28
C ASP A 296 4.35 1.88 33.76
N ARG A 297 3.91 0.75 33.16
CA ARG A 297 3.63 0.64 31.73
C ARG A 297 2.51 1.58 31.27
N ALA A 298 1.53 1.86 32.15
CA ALA A 298 0.41 2.75 31.84
C ALA A 298 0.89 4.19 31.63
N SER A 299 1.80 4.68 32.49
CA SER A 299 2.37 6.02 32.32
C SER A 299 3.23 6.15 31.05
N VAL A 300 3.93 5.10 30.64
CA VAL A 300 4.68 5.06 29.38
C VAL A 300 3.73 5.10 28.18
N ALA A 301 2.67 4.28 28.19
CA ALA A 301 1.66 4.27 27.13
C ALA A 301 1.04 5.67 26.96
N THR A 302 0.64 6.30 28.08
CA THR A 302 0.08 7.66 28.06
C THR A 302 1.07 8.69 27.50
N ALA A 303 2.34 8.63 27.91
CA ALA A 303 3.38 9.56 27.46
C ALA A 303 3.65 9.45 25.96
N LEU A 304 3.46 8.26 25.37
CA LEU A 304 3.62 7.99 23.94
C LEU A 304 2.31 8.11 23.14
N GLY A 305 1.20 8.50 23.79
CA GLY A 305 -0.10 8.68 23.12
C GLY A 305 -0.77 7.36 22.73
N PHE A 306 -0.42 6.24 23.35
CA PHE A 306 -1.15 4.99 23.25
C PHE A 306 -2.34 4.94 24.21
N ASP A 307 -3.38 4.21 23.88
CA ASP A 307 -4.58 4.07 24.70
C ASP A 307 -4.31 3.26 25.98
N ARG A 308 -3.45 2.24 25.86
CA ARG A 308 -3.10 1.33 26.96
C ARG A 308 -1.82 0.54 26.65
N PRO A 309 -1.21 -0.10 27.68
CA PRO A 309 -0.21 -1.14 27.43
C PRO A 309 -0.84 -2.37 26.76
N THR A 310 -0.07 -3.08 25.95
CA THR A 310 -0.46 -4.42 25.43
C THR A 310 -0.68 -5.41 26.58
N ALA A 311 -1.65 -6.32 26.40
CA ALA A 311 -2.12 -7.19 27.48
C ALA A 311 -1.22 -8.43 27.74
N ASN A 312 -0.58 -8.97 26.69
CA ASN A 312 0.26 -10.17 26.78
C ASN A 312 1.67 -9.88 26.27
N SER A 313 2.70 -10.17 27.07
CA SER A 313 4.09 -9.81 26.75
C SER A 313 4.70 -10.64 25.63
N LEU A 314 4.27 -11.89 25.40
CA LEU A 314 4.71 -12.72 24.27
C LEU A 314 4.18 -12.17 22.96
N ASP A 315 2.88 -11.87 22.92
CA ASP A 315 2.19 -11.28 21.78
C ASP A 315 2.72 -9.86 21.47
N SER A 316 2.96 -9.09 22.52
CA SER A 316 3.44 -7.70 22.48
C SER A 316 4.68 -7.49 21.61
N VAL A 317 5.63 -8.43 21.67
CA VAL A 317 6.91 -8.37 20.91
C VAL A 317 6.84 -9.15 19.60
N SER A 318 5.82 -9.98 19.41
CA SER A 318 5.60 -10.85 18.26
C SER A 318 4.65 -10.25 17.23
N ASP A 319 3.64 -9.53 17.68
CA ASP A 319 2.58 -9.01 16.81
C ASP A 319 3.09 -8.08 15.72
N ARG A 320 2.64 -8.34 14.50
CA ARG A 320 2.80 -7.49 13.32
C ARG A 320 1.49 -7.30 12.56
N ASP A 321 0.34 -7.64 13.19
CA ASP A 321 -0.98 -7.46 12.58
C ASP A 321 -1.22 -6.00 12.20
N PHE A 322 -0.75 -5.05 13.02
CA PHE A 322 -0.84 -3.62 12.76
C PHE A 322 -0.13 -3.22 11.45
N ALA A 323 0.99 -3.84 11.12
CA ALA A 323 1.74 -3.58 9.90
C ALA A 323 1.08 -4.28 8.68
N LEU A 324 0.56 -5.50 8.86
CA LEU A 324 -0.19 -6.21 7.84
C LEU A 324 -1.52 -5.51 7.52
N GLU A 325 -2.21 -4.99 8.53
CA GLU A 325 -3.44 -4.22 8.35
C GLU A 325 -3.17 -2.89 7.65
N PHE A 326 -2.10 -2.18 8.05
CA PHE A 326 -1.64 -0.99 7.33
C PHE A 326 -1.38 -1.29 5.86
N LEU A 327 -0.61 -2.33 5.54
CA LEU A 327 -0.33 -2.73 4.16
C LEU A 327 -1.60 -3.12 3.40
N SER A 328 -2.58 -3.73 4.06
CA SER A 328 -3.87 -4.06 3.46
C SER A 328 -4.66 -2.80 3.08
N CYS A 329 -4.67 -1.78 3.93
CA CYS A 329 -5.25 -0.47 3.65
C CYS A 329 -4.52 0.21 2.48
N VAL A 330 -3.19 0.18 2.49
CA VAL A 330 -2.32 0.72 1.42
C VAL A 330 -2.64 0.07 0.07
N VAL A 331 -2.75 -1.25 0.01
CA VAL A 331 -3.09 -1.98 -1.22
C VAL A 331 -4.47 -1.57 -1.74
N MET A 332 -5.49 -1.50 -0.87
CA MET A 332 -6.84 -1.11 -1.28
C MET A 332 -6.87 0.30 -1.85
N THR A 333 -6.21 1.25 -1.19
CA THR A 333 -6.08 2.63 -1.67
C THR A 333 -5.34 2.69 -3.00
N GLY A 334 -4.23 1.96 -3.14
CA GLY A 334 -3.48 1.86 -4.38
C GLY A 334 -4.31 1.35 -5.55
N LEU A 335 -5.21 0.38 -5.32
CA LEU A 335 -6.15 -0.11 -6.33
C LEU A 335 -7.17 0.96 -6.74
N HIS A 336 -7.67 1.77 -5.81
CA HIS A 336 -8.58 2.87 -6.13
C HIS A 336 -7.89 3.97 -6.95
N LEU A 337 -6.67 4.37 -6.55
CA LEU A 337 -5.86 5.33 -7.32
C LEU A 337 -5.52 4.80 -8.71
N SER A 338 -5.20 3.51 -8.83
CA SER A 338 -4.93 2.84 -10.11
C SER A 338 -6.13 2.91 -11.06
N ARG A 339 -7.37 2.82 -10.56
CA ARG A 339 -8.58 2.94 -11.39
C ARG A 339 -8.74 4.35 -11.96
N LEU A 340 -8.59 5.39 -11.12
CA LEU A 340 -8.65 6.76 -11.63
C LEU A 340 -7.49 7.07 -12.59
N ALA A 341 -6.31 6.57 -12.29
CA ALA A 341 -5.15 6.70 -13.17
C ALA A 341 -5.41 6.08 -14.56
N GLU A 342 -6.03 4.89 -14.61
CA GLU A 342 -6.46 4.26 -15.86
C GLU A 342 -7.46 5.11 -16.63
N GLU A 343 -8.46 5.67 -15.96
CA GLU A 343 -9.42 6.56 -16.62
C GLU A 343 -8.75 7.82 -17.19
N ILE A 344 -7.83 8.43 -16.43
CA ILE A 344 -7.06 9.59 -16.91
C ILE A 344 -6.26 9.21 -18.18
N ILE A 345 -5.61 8.04 -18.21
CA ILE A 345 -4.85 7.54 -19.36
C ILE A 345 -5.77 7.39 -20.58
N VAL A 346 -6.92 6.73 -20.40
CA VAL A 346 -7.93 6.54 -21.45
C VAL A 346 -8.44 7.88 -21.94
N TRP A 347 -8.85 8.78 -21.04
CA TRP A 347 -9.39 10.09 -21.37
C TRP A 347 -8.37 11.02 -22.03
N ALA A 348 -7.08 10.90 -21.70
CA ALA A 348 -6.00 11.68 -22.31
C ALA A 348 -5.62 11.16 -23.70
N SER A 349 -6.04 9.95 -24.07
CA SER A 349 -5.74 9.40 -25.39
C SER A 349 -6.38 10.21 -26.51
N GLN A 350 -5.76 10.23 -27.70
CA GLN A 350 -6.28 10.94 -28.87
C GLN A 350 -7.68 10.45 -29.30
N MET A 351 -8.00 9.18 -29.00
CA MET A 351 -9.29 8.57 -29.35
C MET A 351 -10.42 9.15 -28.49
N PHE A 352 -10.19 9.40 -27.21
CA PHE A 352 -11.15 10.02 -26.29
C PHE A 352 -11.04 11.55 -26.32
N GLY A 353 -9.86 12.09 -26.01
CA GLY A 353 -9.61 13.51 -26.00
C GLY A 353 -10.43 14.29 -24.96
N PHE A 354 -10.80 13.64 -23.85
CA PHE A 354 -11.64 14.22 -22.80
C PHE A 354 -10.84 15.06 -21.82
N VAL A 355 -9.56 14.74 -21.62
CA VAL A 355 -8.68 15.48 -20.72
C VAL A 355 -7.36 15.83 -21.39
N LYS A 356 -6.77 16.92 -20.90
CA LYS A 356 -5.42 17.32 -21.24
C LYS A 356 -4.63 17.46 -19.96
N LEU A 357 -3.57 16.65 -19.85
CA LEU A 357 -2.62 16.72 -18.75
C LEU A 357 -1.75 17.97 -18.90
N PRO A 358 -1.41 18.68 -17.79
CA PRO A 358 -0.43 19.76 -17.83
C PRO A 358 0.99 19.22 -18.05
N ASP A 359 1.91 20.08 -18.44
CA ASP A 359 3.31 19.72 -18.67
C ASP A 359 3.98 19.12 -17.45
N ALA A 360 3.57 19.56 -16.26
CA ALA A 360 4.12 19.08 -14.99
C ALA A 360 3.88 17.57 -14.70
N PHE A 361 2.86 16.97 -15.33
CA PHE A 361 2.48 15.57 -15.13
C PHE A 361 2.51 14.76 -16.42
N SER A 362 3.21 15.25 -17.45
CA SER A 362 3.36 14.57 -18.72
C SER A 362 4.80 14.63 -19.19
N THR A 363 5.21 13.66 -20.01
CA THR A 363 6.51 13.71 -20.69
C THR A 363 6.35 13.76 -22.19
N GLY A 364 7.41 14.20 -22.87
CA GLY A 364 7.49 14.20 -24.33
C GLY A 364 8.16 12.95 -24.88
N SER A 365 8.29 12.87 -26.19
CA SER A 365 9.07 11.86 -26.89
C SER A 365 10.36 12.47 -27.43
N SER A 366 11.47 11.76 -27.30
CA SER A 366 12.76 12.17 -27.87
C SER A 366 12.79 12.16 -29.40
N ILE A 367 11.83 11.48 -30.05
CA ILE A 367 11.76 11.35 -31.52
C ILE A 367 10.48 11.93 -32.12
N MET A 368 9.39 12.03 -31.33
CA MET A 368 8.09 12.52 -31.81
C MET A 368 7.70 13.80 -31.07
N PRO A 369 7.97 15.01 -31.63
CA PRO A 369 7.79 16.27 -30.90
C PRO A 369 6.34 16.56 -30.49
N GLN A 370 5.36 15.99 -31.17
CA GLN A 370 3.93 16.15 -30.88
C GLN A 370 3.41 15.21 -29.79
N LYS A 371 4.20 14.17 -29.39
CA LYS A 371 3.73 13.12 -28.49
C LYS A 371 3.80 13.62 -27.04
N ARG A 372 2.72 13.40 -26.32
CA ARG A 372 2.57 13.64 -24.88
C ARG A 372 2.15 12.34 -24.21
N ASN A 373 2.88 11.93 -23.15
CA ASN A 373 2.62 10.70 -22.44
C ASN A 373 2.04 11.00 -21.04
N PRO A 374 1.07 10.23 -20.57
CA PRO A 374 0.51 10.36 -19.23
C PRO A 374 1.34 9.59 -18.17
N ASP A 375 2.68 9.77 -18.17
CA ASP A 375 3.59 8.92 -17.39
C ASP A 375 3.28 8.91 -15.90
N ALA A 376 2.86 10.06 -15.33
CA ALA A 376 2.51 10.13 -13.92
C ALA A 376 1.34 9.18 -13.58
N ALA A 377 0.30 9.16 -14.41
CA ALA A 377 -0.83 8.24 -14.24
C ALA A 377 -0.41 6.78 -14.47
N GLU A 378 0.43 6.51 -15.47
CA GLU A 378 0.93 5.15 -15.74
C GLU A 378 1.77 4.62 -14.58
N LEU A 379 2.62 5.44 -13.96
CA LEU A 379 3.41 5.07 -12.77
C LEU A 379 2.51 4.78 -11.57
N VAL A 380 1.52 5.62 -11.30
CA VAL A 380 0.54 5.37 -10.22
C VAL A 380 -0.19 4.05 -10.44
N ARG A 381 -0.64 3.77 -11.67
CA ARG A 381 -1.25 2.49 -12.03
C ARG A 381 -0.28 1.32 -11.78
N GLY A 382 0.98 1.46 -12.17
CA GLY A 382 2.02 0.44 -11.99
C GLY A 382 2.39 0.17 -10.53
N HIS A 383 2.36 1.19 -9.66
CA HIS A 383 2.70 1.06 -8.25
C HIS A 383 1.80 0.05 -7.51
N SER A 384 0.56 -0.16 -7.94
CA SER A 384 -0.36 -1.12 -7.32
C SER A 384 0.23 -2.53 -7.20
N GLY A 385 1.04 -2.97 -8.17
CA GLY A 385 1.74 -4.26 -8.13
C GLY A 385 2.82 -4.33 -7.05
N ARG A 386 3.58 -3.25 -6.87
CA ARG A 386 4.61 -3.17 -5.81
C ARG A 386 3.97 -3.15 -4.41
N LEU A 387 2.89 -2.37 -4.23
CA LEU A 387 2.15 -2.31 -2.97
C LEU A 387 1.63 -3.70 -2.57
N LEU A 388 1.06 -4.46 -3.50
CA LEU A 388 0.66 -5.84 -3.27
C LEU A 388 1.85 -6.75 -2.94
N GLY A 389 2.99 -6.54 -3.61
CA GLY A 389 4.25 -7.23 -3.31
C GLY A 389 4.71 -7.02 -1.87
N CYS A 390 4.63 -5.79 -1.35
CA CYS A 390 4.97 -5.45 0.03
C CYS A 390 4.09 -6.20 1.06
N LEU A 391 2.76 -6.23 0.84
CA LEU A 391 1.84 -6.99 1.69
C LEU A 391 2.16 -8.49 1.66
N THR A 392 2.43 -9.03 0.49
CA THR A 392 2.79 -10.45 0.31
C THR A 392 4.10 -10.76 1.01
N ALA A 393 5.13 -9.91 0.87
CA ALA A 393 6.43 -10.10 1.51
C ALA A 393 6.30 -10.20 3.03
N LEU A 394 5.65 -9.24 3.68
CA LEU A 394 5.45 -9.28 5.13
C LEU A 394 4.60 -10.47 5.58
N SER A 395 3.54 -10.80 4.84
CA SER A 395 2.68 -11.95 5.14
C SER A 395 3.46 -13.27 5.13
N VAL A 396 4.37 -13.45 4.17
CA VAL A 396 5.22 -14.63 4.05
C VAL A 396 6.28 -14.65 5.14
N THR A 397 6.90 -13.52 5.46
CA THR A 397 7.87 -13.39 6.57
C THR A 397 7.24 -13.81 7.89
N MET A 398 6.03 -13.35 8.19
CA MET A 398 5.34 -13.66 9.45
C MET A 398 4.76 -15.08 9.51
N LYS A 399 4.46 -15.68 8.35
CA LYS A 399 3.81 -16.99 8.29
C LYS A 399 4.65 -18.08 8.94
N GLY A 400 4.10 -18.69 10.01
CA GLY A 400 4.70 -19.86 10.68
C GLY A 400 5.82 -19.53 11.66
N LEU A 401 6.12 -18.25 11.93
CA LEU A 401 7.05 -17.90 12.99
C LEU A 401 6.49 -18.30 14.38
N PRO A 402 7.35 -18.78 15.30
CA PRO A 402 6.98 -18.99 16.69
C PRO A 402 6.72 -17.66 17.39
N LEU A 403 6.10 -17.72 18.58
CA LEU A 403 5.86 -16.55 19.41
C LEU A 403 7.17 -15.85 19.82
N ALA A 404 7.04 -14.64 20.31
CA ALA A 404 8.10 -13.71 20.66
C ALA A 404 8.84 -13.18 19.42
N TYR A 405 10.14 -13.31 19.34
CA TYR A 405 10.94 -12.70 18.28
C TYR A 405 11.84 -13.72 17.58
N SER A 406 11.81 -13.68 16.25
CA SER A 406 12.77 -14.34 15.37
C SER A 406 13.45 -13.29 14.50
N LYS A 407 14.72 -13.52 14.09
CA LYS A 407 15.49 -12.55 13.30
C LYS A 407 14.87 -12.26 11.92
N ASP A 408 14.01 -13.14 11.42
CA ASP A 408 13.17 -12.95 10.24
C ASP A 408 12.37 -11.63 10.31
N MET A 409 11.97 -11.21 11.52
CA MET A 409 11.26 -9.95 11.77
C MET A 409 12.12 -8.69 11.54
N GLN A 410 13.41 -8.82 11.22
CA GLN A 410 14.19 -7.69 10.72
C GLN A 410 13.64 -7.19 9.39
N ASP A 411 13.13 -8.11 8.56
CA ASP A 411 12.58 -7.84 7.24
C ASP A 411 11.09 -7.39 7.27
N ASP A 412 10.53 -7.10 8.44
CA ASP A 412 9.18 -6.56 8.57
C ASP A 412 9.07 -5.08 8.13
N LYS A 413 10.16 -4.31 8.28
CA LYS A 413 10.18 -2.85 8.06
C LYS A 413 10.32 -2.43 6.60
N PRO A 414 11.25 -3.00 5.81
CA PRO A 414 11.47 -2.57 4.42
C PRO A 414 10.19 -2.54 3.58
N PRO A 415 9.34 -3.59 3.55
CA PRO A 415 8.12 -3.56 2.75
C PRO A 415 7.11 -2.50 3.24
N VAL A 416 7.07 -2.22 4.54
CA VAL A 416 6.17 -1.20 5.10
C VAL A 416 6.64 0.20 4.73
N PHE A 417 7.95 0.45 4.83
CA PHE A 417 8.54 1.73 4.44
C PHE A 417 8.39 1.99 2.94
N GLU A 418 8.64 0.99 2.09
CA GLU A 418 8.46 1.10 0.65
C GLU A 418 7.00 1.38 0.29
N ALA A 419 6.07 0.66 0.90
CA ALA A 419 4.65 0.82 0.63
C ALA A 419 4.15 2.21 1.01
N TYR A 420 4.60 2.75 2.15
CA TYR A 420 4.30 4.12 2.57
C TYR A 420 4.81 5.14 1.54
N ASP A 421 6.08 5.05 1.16
CA ASP A 421 6.71 6.00 0.22
C ASP A 421 5.98 6.01 -1.13
N LEU A 422 5.68 4.82 -1.66
CA LEU A 422 4.98 4.67 -2.93
C LEU A 422 3.56 5.18 -2.88
N LEU A 423 2.82 4.90 -1.79
CA LEU A 423 1.44 5.37 -1.65
C LEU A 423 1.39 6.88 -1.47
N ALA A 424 2.23 7.44 -0.59
CA ALA A 424 2.30 8.88 -0.36
C ALA A 424 2.63 9.65 -1.64
N LEU A 425 3.60 9.17 -2.43
CA LEU A 425 3.94 9.74 -3.73
C LEU A 425 2.78 9.62 -4.72
N SER A 426 2.09 8.48 -4.74
CA SER A 426 0.95 8.26 -5.64
C SER A 426 -0.23 9.17 -5.30
N ILE A 427 -0.54 9.37 -4.02
CA ILE A 427 -1.57 10.30 -3.56
C ILE A 427 -1.21 11.73 -3.99
N ALA A 428 0.02 12.17 -3.76
CA ALA A 428 0.47 13.51 -4.13
C ALA A 428 0.39 13.73 -5.65
N ALA A 429 0.83 12.76 -6.45
CA ALA A 429 0.74 12.83 -7.91
C ALA A 429 -0.71 12.88 -8.41
N MET A 430 -1.59 12.05 -7.85
CA MET A 430 -3.02 12.05 -8.21
C MET A 430 -3.71 13.33 -7.79
N THR A 431 -3.39 13.88 -6.62
CA THR A 431 -3.92 15.18 -6.16
C THR A 431 -3.53 16.27 -7.14
N GLY A 432 -2.26 16.39 -7.47
CA GLY A 432 -1.77 17.40 -8.40
C GLY A 432 -2.34 17.24 -9.81
N MET A 433 -2.51 16.01 -10.30
CA MET A 433 -3.17 15.77 -11.59
C MET A 433 -4.63 16.22 -11.54
N VAL A 434 -5.41 15.83 -10.55
CA VAL A 434 -6.82 16.19 -10.41
C VAL A 434 -7.01 17.70 -10.33
N GLU A 435 -6.18 18.41 -9.58
CA GLU A 435 -6.21 19.86 -9.44
C GLU A 435 -5.96 20.58 -10.77
N THR A 436 -5.12 20.00 -11.64
CA THR A 436 -4.56 20.72 -12.80
C THR A 436 -5.03 20.19 -14.16
N LEU A 437 -5.76 19.08 -14.21
CA LEU A 437 -6.37 18.55 -15.44
C LEU A 437 -7.30 19.59 -16.09
N SER A 438 -7.20 19.73 -17.41
CA SER A 438 -8.18 20.45 -18.21
C SER A 438 -9.15 19.45 -18.84
N PHE A 439 -10.45 19.69 -18.70
CA PHE A 439 -11.51 18.85 -19.27
C PHE A 439 -12.06 19.49 -20.55
N ASP A 440 -12.15 18.72 -21.64
CA ASP A 440 -12.86 19.12 -22.84
C ASP A 440 -14.35 18.74 -22.72
N THR A 441 -15.12 19.60 -22.04
CA THR A 441 -16.53 19.37 -21.78
C THR A 441 -17.38 19.38 -23.07
N ALA A 442 -16.92 20.05 -24.13
CA ALA A 442 -17.59 20.04 -25.43
C ALA A 442 -17.42 18.65 -26.09
N ARG A 443 -16.22 18.10 -26.10
CA ARG A 443 -15.94 16.76 -26.60
C ARG A 443 -16.68 15.68 -25.81
N MET A 444 -16.70 15.81 -24.47
CA MET A 444 -17.44 14.89 -23.58
C MET A 444 -18.94 14.92 -23.90
N ARG A 445 -19.54 16.11 -24.05
CA ARG A 445 -20.95 16.26 -24.39
C ARG A 445 -21.27 15.66 -25.78
N ALA A 446 -20.42 15.89 -26.78
CA ALA A 446 -20.59 15.32 -28.11
C ALA A 446 -20.56 13.79 -28.05
N ALA A 447 -19.57 13.20 -27.34
CA ALA A 447 -19.45 11.76 -27.16
C ALA A 447 -20.64 11.16 -26.38
N ALA A 448 -21.23 11.91 -25.43
CA ALA A 448 -22.41 11.47 -24.71
C ALA A 448 -23.66 11.40 -25.59
N ALA A 449 -23.73 12.17 -26.67
CA ALA A 449 -24.82 12.10 -27.65
C ALA A 449 -24.64 10.98 -28.67
N GLU A 450 -23.41 10.49 -28.85
CA GLU A 450 -23.11 9.37 -29.74
C GLU A 450 -23.67 8.05 -29.19
N GLY A 451 -23.88 7.05 -30.06
CA GLY A 451 -24.26 5.68 -29.68
C GLY A 451 -25.65 5.53 -29.08
N TYR A 452 -26.54 6.50 -29.31
CA TYR A 452 -27.95 6.45 -28.88
C TYR A 452 -28.12 6.32 -27.35
N SER A 453 -27.25 6.94 -26.57
CA SER A 453 -27.18 6.80 -25.12
C SER A 453 -28.47 7.22 -24.38
N THR A 454 -29.30 8.06 -25.02
CA THR A 454 -30.63 8.50 -24.52
C THR A 454 -31.80 7.55 -24.91
N ALA A 455 -31.50 6.42 -25.55
CA ALA A 455 -32.56 5.47 -25.94
C ALA A 455 -33.36 4.95 -24.73
N THR A 456 -32.70 4.75 -23.58
CA THR A 456 -33.39 4.34 -22.35
C THR A 456 -34.38 5.38 -21.87
N ASP A 457 -34.09 6.67 -22.06
CA ASP A 457 -35.00 7.75 -21.65
C ASP A 457 -36.30 7.72 -22.48
N LEU A 458 -36.20 7.38 -23.77
CA LEU A 458 -37.40 7.17 -24.62
C LEU A 458 -38.22 5.97 -24.14
N ALA A 459 -37.57 4.86 -23.79
CA ALA A 459 -38.27 3.69 -23.23
C ALA A 459 -38.97 4.03 -21.91
N ASP A 460 -38.29 4.75 -21.03
CA ASP A 460 -38.84 5.17 -19.74
C ASP A 460 -39.98 6.19 -19.92
N TRP A 461 -39.90 7.08 -20.91
CA TRP A 461 -40.97 8.00 -21.24
C TRP A 461 -42.20 7.25 -21.73
N LEU A 462 -42.06 6.26 -22.61
CA LEU A 462 -43.16 5.41 -23.06
C LEU A 462 -43.85 4.68 -21.90
N VAL A 463 -43.08 4.23 -20.91
CA VAL A 463 -43.67 3.61 -19.71
C VAL A 463 -44.42 4.62 -18.87
N ARG A 464 -43.81 5.77 -18.59
CA ARG A 464 -44.36 6.75 -17.63
C ARG A 464 -45.50 7.59 -18.18
N VAL A 465 -45.47 7.89 -19.48
CA VAL A 465 -46.38 8.85 -20.10
C VAL A 465 -47.41 8.13 -20.99
N ALA A 466 -46.96 7.13 -21.76
CA ALA A 466 -47.82 6.39 -22.68
C ALA A 466 -48.39 5.07 -22.09
N ASP A 467 -48.07 4.76 -20.82
CA ASP A 467 -48.54 3.55 -20.10
C ASP A 467 -48.18 2.24 -20.83
N VAL A 468 -47.07 2.23 -21.53
CA VAL A 468 -46.55 1.07 -22.26
C VAL A 468 -45.79 0.14 -21.33
N PRO A 469 -46.06 -1.18 -21.30
CA PRO A 469 -45.24 -2.11 -20.54
C PRO A 469 -43.76 -2.03 -20.93
N PHE A 470 -42.82 -2.04 -19.94
CA PHE A 470 -41.41 -1.80 -20.18
C PHE A 470 -40.81 -2.67 -21.31
N ARG A 471 -41.13 -3.96 -21.35
CA ARG A 471 -40.61 -4.86 -22.40
C ARG A 471 -41.05 -4.42 -23.81
N GLU A 472 -42.30 -3.93 -23.96
CA GLU A 472 -42.81 -3.39 -25.20
C GLU A 472 -42.16 -2.04 -25.52
N ALA A 473 -42.05 -1.15 -24.54
CA ALA A 473 -41.35 0.12 -24.68
C ALA A 473 -39.91 -0.06 -25.15
N HIS A 474 -39.18 -1.04 -24.61
CA HIS A 474 -37.85 -1.40 -25.02
C HIS A 474 -37.78 -1.84 -26.49
N HIS A 475 -38.75 -2.65 -26.95
CA HIS A 475 -38.82 -3.06 -28.37
C HIS A 475 -39.19 -1.90 -29.31
N ILE A 476 -40.06 -0.99 -28.90
CA ILE A 476 -40.39 0.22 -29.64
C ILE A 476 -39.15 1.09 -29.81
N THR A 477 -38.46 1.36 -28.69
CA THR A 477 -37.20 2.13 -28.65
C THR A 477 -36.10 1.47 -29.51
N GLY A 478 -35.99 0.14 -29.45
CA GLY A 478 -35.03 -0.59 -30.31
C GLY A 478 -35.27 -0.41 -31.81
N ARG A 479 -36.57 -0.33 -32.23
CA ARG A 479 -36.93 0.00 -33.63
C ARG A 479 -36.58 1.45 -33.98
N ALA A 480 -36.78 2.40 -33.04
CA ALA A 480 -36.39 3.79 -33.27
C ALA A 480 -34.86 3.95 -33.41
N VAL A 481 -34.07 3.27 -32.57
CA VAL A 481 -32.60 3.21 -32.70
C VAL A 481 -32.19 2.64 -34.06
N LYS A 482 -32.83 1.53 -34.48
CA LYS A 482 -32.54 0.93 -35.79
C LYS A 482 -32.89 1.87 -36.96
N ALA A 483 -33.97 2.65 -36.87
CA ALA A 483 -34.29 3.65 -37.87
C ALA A 483 -33.23 4.79 -37.92
N ALA A 484 -32.78 5.28 -36.76
CA ALA A 484 -31.75 6.29 -36.66
C ALA A 484 -30.42 5.79 -37.21
N GLU A 485 -29.99 4.54 -36.90
CA GLU A 485 -28.80 3.88 -37.50
C GLU A 485 -28.92 3.85 -39.02
N THR A 486 -30.07 3.48 -39.54
CA THR A 486 -30.31 3.38 -41.02
C THR A 486 -30.23 4.75 -41.67
N ALA A 487 -30.76 5.79 -41.02
CA ALA A 487 -30.75 7.17 -41.49
C ALA A 487 -29.37 7.86 -41.27
N GLY A 488 -28.45 7.28 -40.49
CA GLY A 488 -27.15 7.88 -40.13
C GLY A 488 -27.30 9.16 -39.30
N CYS A 489 -28.32 9.25 -38.43
CA CYS A 489 -28.59 10.42 -37.60
C CYS A 489 -28.70 10.05 -36.12
N LEU A 490 -28.72 11.05 -35.21
CA LEU A 490 -28.99 10.82 -33.79
C LEU A 490 -30.47 10.49 -33.58
N LEU A 491 -30.78 9.84 -32.47
CA LEU A 491 -32.17 9.49 -32.12
C LEU A 491 -33.07 10.74 -32.02
N ALA A 492 -32.51 11.84 -31.52
CA ALA A 492 -33.20 13.13 -31.41
C ALA A 492 -33.48 13.82 -32.75
N ASP A 493 -32.78 13.45 -33.81
CA ASP A 493 -32.87 14.04 -35.14
C ASP A 493 -33.85 13.25 -36.05
N LEU A 494 -34.40 12.13 -35.53
CA LEU A 494 -35.42 11.39 -36.29
C LEU A 494 -36.67 12.24 -36.46
N PRO A 495 -37.23 12.34 -37.71
CA PRO A 495 -38.48 13.01 -37.93
C PRO A 495 -39.62 12.40 -37.10
N LEU A 496 -40.47 13.24 -36.53
CA LEU A 496 -41.61 12.78 -35.73
C LEU A 496 -42.48 11.78 -36.49
N GLU A 497 -42.66 11.99 -37.80
CA GLU A 497 -43.40 11.08 -38.68
C GLU A 497 -42.81 9.66 -38.68
N THR A 498 -41.48 9.54 -38.65
CA THR A 498 -40.79 8.26 -38.56
C THR A 498 -41.03 7.60 -37.19
N LEU A 499 -40.96 8.37 -36.13
CA LEU A 499 -41.23 7.87 -34.77
C LEU A 499 -42.66 7.38 -34.62
N VAL A 500 -43.66 8.18 -35.08
CA VAL A 500 -45.08 7.81 -35.07
C VAL A 500 -45.36 6.58 -35.98
N ALA A 501 -44.64 6.42 -37.09
CA ALA A 501 -44.73 5.21 -37.92
C ALA A 501 -44.22 3.95 -37.24
N ILE A 502 -43.27 4.07 -36.29
CA ILE A 502 -42.78 2.97 -35.45
C ILE A 502 -43.81 2.58 -34.40
N ASP A 503 -44.40 3.57 -33.74
CA ASP A 503 -45.48 3.40 -32.78
C ASP A 503 -46.25 4.72 -32.57
N ALA A 504 -47.58 4.64 -32.77
CA ALA A 504 -48.44 5.84 -32.71
C ALA A 504 -48.55 6.48 -31.32
N ARG A 505 -47.99 5.84 -30.28
CA ARG A 505 -47.98 6.37 -28.91
C ARG A 505 -46.74 7.27 -28.66
N ILE A 506 -45.76 7.32 -29.59
CA ILE A 506 -44.68 8.28 -29.58
C ILE A 506 -45.18 9.62 -30.14
#